data_966c8a9b2f68906df3db0f0ffc3bbd53
#
_entry.id   966c8a9b2f68906df3db0f0ffc3bbd53
#
_cell.length_a   1.000
_cell.length_b   1.000
_cell.length_c   1.000
_cell.angle_alpha   90.00
_cell.angle_beta   90.00
_cell.angle_gamma   90.00
#
_symmetry.space_group_name_H-M   'P 1'
#
loop_
_entity.id
_entity.type
_entity.pdbx_description
1 polymer ?
#
loop_
_entity_poly.entity_id
_entity_poly.type
_entity_poly.pdbx_seq_one_letter_code
_entity_poly.pdbx_strand_id
1 'polypeptide(L)'
;MTLWQQISQWWQTASGATTRITATELQAMITAKTPLYLLDVRSSQEFRQDGHIAGAHLIPLGELSGKLAQIPQDRTVVCICRSGARSSAALSQLAQAGFTNVRNLSGGMMGWNRANLPTTRK
;
A
#
# COMPACT_ATOMS: atom_id res chain seq x y z
N MET A 1 -0.66 6.37 -32.03
CA MET A 1 -0.78 6.47 -30.56
C MET A 1 0.29 7.40 -30.02
N THR A 2 -0.08 8.26 -29.09
CA THR A 2 0.89 9.14 -28.42
C THR A 2 1.72 8.31 -27.44
N LEU A 3 2.89 8.83 -27.05
CA LEU A 3 3.72 8.19 -26.03
C LEU A 3 2.93 7.98 -24.74
N TRP A 4 2.13 8.96 -24.36
CA TRP A 4 1.29 8.89 -23.17
C TRP A 4 0.31 7.71 -23.23
N GLN A 5 -0.35 7.51 -24.38
CA GLN A 5 -1.28 6.40 -24.55
C GLN A 5 -0.56 5.04 -24.47
N GLN A 6 0.65 4.95 -25.00
CA GLN A 6 1.47 3.74 -24.93
C GLN A 6 1.85 3.41 -23.48
N ILE A 7 2.23 4.41 -22.70
CA ILE A 7 2.58 4.26 -21.29
C ILE A 7 1.33 3.81 -20.51
N SER A 8 0.18 4.42 -20.80
CA SER A 8 -1.07 4.08 -20.12
C SER A 8 -1.49 2.63 -20.40
N GLN A 9 -1.33 2.17 -21.65
CA GLN A 9 -1.62 0.79 -22.02
C GLN A 9 -0.66 -0.19 -21.35
N TRP A 10 0.61 0.17 -21.27
CA TRP A 10 1.60 -0.64 -20.59
C TRP A 10 1.22 -0.85 -19.12
N TRP A 11 0.75 0.19 -18.45
CA TRP A 11 0.25 0.12 -17.09
C TRP A 11 -0.90 -0.88 -16.96
N GLN A 12 -1.85 -0.85 -17.88
CA GLN A 12 -3.01 -1.73 -17.87
C GLN A 12 -2.60 -3.19 -18.11
N THR A 13 -1.71 -3.43 -19.05
CA THR A 13 -1.25 -4.79 -19.34
C THR A 13 -0.39 -5.37 -18.23
N ALA A 14 0.27 -4.52 -17.46
CA ALA A 14 1.12 -4.92 -16.35
C ALA A 14 0.35 -4.94 -15.02
N SER A 15 -0.98 -4.79 -15.02
CA SER A 15 -1.77 -4.61 -13.81
C SER A 15 -1.57 -5.73 -12.79
N GLY A 16 -1.42 -6.99 -13.22
CA GLY A 16 -1.17 -8.11 -12.31
C GLY A 16 0.15 -7.97 -11.57
N ALA A 17 1.19 -7.47 -12.23
CA ALA A 17 2.50 -7.23 -11.63
C ALA A 17 2.49 -5.94 -10.80
N THR A 18 1.72 -4.92 -11.22
CA THR A 18 1.67 -3.62 -10.55
C THR A 18 0.80 -3.59 -9.30
N THR A 19 0.05 -4.65 -9.02
CA THR A 19 -0.73 -4.75 -7.78
C THR A 19 0.13 -5.15 -6.59
N ARG A 20 1.42 -5.37 -6.79
CA ARG A 20 2.36 -5.72 -5.72
C ARG A 20 3.52 -4.74 -5.73
N ILE A 21 4.10 -4.56 -4.55
CA ILE A 21 5.31 -3.76 -4.41
C ILE A 21 6.19 -4.44 -3.34
N THR A 22 7.48 -4.52 -3.60
CA THR A 22 8.41 -5.07 -2.62
C THR A 22 8.80 -4.02 -1.59
N ALA A 23 9.35 -4.45 -0.46
CA ALA A 23 9.82 -3.54 0.58
C ALA A 23 10.87 -2.57 0.04
N THR A 24 11.83 -3.06 -0.75
CA THR A 24 12.87 -2.20 -1.30
C THR A 24 12.35 -1.23 -2.34
N GLU A 25 11.38 -1.65 -3.17
CA GLU A 25 10.73 -0.76 -4.13
C GLU A 25 9.96 0.35 -3.40
N LEU A 26 9.22 -0.01 -2.34
CA LEU A 26 8.48 0.97 -1.57
C LEU A 26 9.43 1.98 -0.91
N GLN A 27 10.52 1.50 -0.32
CA GLN A 27 11.51 2.38 0.30
C GLN A 27 12.09 3.35 -0.73
N ALA A 28 12.36 2.89 -1.94
CA ALA A 28 12.86 3.75 -3.02
C ALA A 28 11.85 4.84 -3.36
N MET A 29 10.56 4.51 -3.41
CA MET A 29 9.50 5.50 -3.68
C MET A 29 9.38 6.51 -2.53
N ILE A 30 9.50 6.06 -1.29
CA ILE A 30 9.47 6.95 -0.12
C ILE A 30 10.65 7.91 -0.18
N THR A 31 11.85 7.41 -0.45
CA THR A 31 13.06 8.23 -0.56
C THR A 31 12.94 9.25 -1.69
N ALA A 32 12.33 8.87 -2.80
CA ALA A 32 12.11 9.75 -3.95
C ALA A 32 10.97 10.74 -3.73
N LYS A 33 10.28 10.67 -2.57
CA LYS A 33 9.13 11.52 -2.24
C LYS A 33 8.00 11.40 -3.24
N THR A 34 7.83 10.20 -3.80
CA THR A 34 6.68 9.89 -4.65
C THR A 34 5.38 10.06 -3.87
N PRO A 35 4.34 10.66 -4.45
CA PRO A 35 3.04 10.78 -3.75
C PRO A 35 2.46 9.40 -3.44
N LEU A 36 2.33 9.11 -2.15
CA LEU A 36 1.87 7.82 -1.66
C LEU A 36 0.85 8.02 -0.54
N TYR A 37 -0.04 7.05 -0.38
CA TYR A 37 -0.85 6.89 0.81
C TYR A 37 -0.59 5.49 1.35
N LEU A 38 0.10 5.42 2.48
CA LEU A 38 0.42 4.14 3.11
C LEU A 38 -0.74 3.76 4.02
N LEU A 39 -1.44 2.70 3.66
CA LEU A 39 -2.65 2.24 4.37
C LEU A 39 -2.30 1.00 5.17
N ASP A 40 -2.16 1.14 6.49
CA ASP A 40 -1.89 0.02 7.37
C ASP A 40 -3.23 -0.52 7.89
N VAL A 41 -3.53 -1.78 7.54
CA VAL A 41 -4.83 -2.40 7.87
C VAL A 41 -4.73 -3.38 9.03
N ARG A 42 -3.64 -3.31 9.80
CA ARG A 42 -3.45 -4.12 11.01
C ARG A 42 -4.29 -3.57 12.16
N SER A 43 -4.23 -4.23 13.31
CA SER A 43 -4.83 -3.71 14.52
C SER A 43 -4.04 -2.51 15.05
N SER A 44 -4.68 -1.69 15.89
CA SER A 44 -4.00 -0.57 16.53
C SER A 44 -2.89 -1.05 17.45
N GLN A 45 -3.05 -2.22 18.06
CA GLN A 45 -2.01 -2.81 18.90
C GLN A 45 -0.77 -3.15 18.09
N GLU A 46 -0.92 -3.84 16.96
CA GLU A 46 0.20 -4.14 16.07
C GLU A 46 0.88 -2.85 15.59
N PHE A 47 0.10 -1.88 15.17
CA PHE A 47 0.60 -0.60 14.65
C PHE A 47 1.50 0.10 15.66
N ARG A 48 1.08 0.15 16.93
CA ARG A 48 1.82 0.87 17.97
C ARG A 48 2.94 0.02 18.59
N GLN A 49 2.68 -1.25 18.89
CA GLN A 49 3.65 -2.08 19.62
C GLN A 49 4.72 -2.67 18.73
N ASP A 50 4.33 -3.13 17.53
CA ASP A 50 5.27 -3.77 16.61
C ASP A 50 5.98 -2.77 15.70
N GLY A 51 5.56 -1.51 15.73
CA GLY A 51 6.10 -0.48 14.85
C GLY A 51 5.42 -0.46 13.50
N HIS A 52 5.55 0.68 12.80
CA HIS A 52 4.95 0.89 11.49
C HIS A 52 5.85 1.79 10.64
N ILE A 53 5.55 1.88 9.36
CA ILE A 53 6.28 2.76 8.45
C ILE A 53 5.87 4.21 8.73
N ALA A 54 6.83 5.11 8.86
CA ALA A 54 6.56 6.52 9.12
C ALA A 54 5.62 7.09 8.06
N GLY A 55 4.60 7.80 8.48
CA GLY A 55 3.59 8.37 7.58
C GLY A 55 2.44 7.45 7.24
N ALA A 56 2.44 6.21 7.73
CA ALA A 56 1.35 5.29 7.49
C ALA A 56 0.08 5.71 8.25
N HIS A 57 -1.06 5.49 7.61
CA HIS A 57 -2.38 5.77 8.17
C HIS A 57 -3.01 4.44 8.59
N LEU A 58 -3.43 4.36 9.85
CA LEU A 58 -4.05 3.15 10.38
C LEU A 58 -5.54 3.14 10.13
N ILE A 59 -6.00 2.17 9.35
CA ILE A 59 -7.42 1.86 9.21
C ILE A 59 -7.52 0.33 9.26
N PRO A 60 -7.84 -0.25 10.42
CA PRO A 60 -7.96 -1.70 10.52
C PRO A 60 -8.91 -2.27 9.48
N LEU A 61 -8.59 -3.44 8.97
CA LEU A 61 -9.34 -4.04 7.85
C LEU A 61 -10.85 -4.07 8.10
N GLY A 62 -11.27 -4.37 9.32
CA GLY A 62 -12.71 -4.42 9.66
C GLY A 62 -13.41 -3.07 9.62
N GLU A 63 -12.66 -1.96 9.60
CA GLU A 63 -13.23 -0.61 9.54
C GLU A 63 -13.13 0.01 8.15
N LEU A 64 -12.46 -0.68 7.23
CA LEU A 64 -12.10 -0.08 5.94
C LEU A 64 -13.31 0.35 5.13
N SER A 65 -14.35 -0.48 5.07
CA SER A 65 -15.52 -0.21 4.25
C SER A 65 -16.25 1.08 4.67
N GLY A 66 -16.15 1.44 5.95
CA GLY A 66 -16.77 2.66 6.47
C GLY A 66 -15.90 3.91 6.34
N LYS A 67 -14.67 3.77 5.87
CA LYS A 67 -13.69 4.87 5.85
C LYS A 67 -13.07 5.11 4.49
N LEU A 68 -13.66 4.58 3.43
CA LEU A 68 -13.12 4.71 2.07
C LEU A 68 -12.98 6.16 1.63
N ALA A 69 -13.87 7.04 2.10
CA ALA A 69 -13.84 8.45 1.74
C ALA A 69 -12.60 9.18 2.29
N GLN A 70 -11.92 8.61 3.28
CA GLN A 70 -10.69 9.19 3.84
C GLN A 70 -9.46 8.89 2.98
N ILE A 71 -9.57 7.95 2.04
CA ILE A 71 -8.42 7.48 1.26
C ILE A 71 -8.40 8.22 -0.07
N PRO A 72 -7.30 8.91 -0.41
CA PRO A 72 -7.22 9.65 -1.67
C PRO A 72 -7.15 8.70 -2.86
N GLN A 73 -7.70 9.15 -4.01
CA GLN A 73 -7.64 8.40 -5.27
C GLN A 73 -6.64 9.02 -6.26
N ASP A 74 -5.97 10.10 -5.87
CA ASP A 74 -5.05 10.84 -6.74
C ASP A 74 -3.60 10.41 -6.60
N ARG A 75 -3.33 9.34 -5.86
CA ARG A 75 -1.97 8.85 -5.62
C ARG A 75 -1.98 7.35 -5.41
N THR A 76 -0.80 6.75 -5.42
CA THR A 76 -0.66 5.31 -5.15
C THR A 76 -1.01 5.01 -3.71
N VAL A 77 -1.94 4.08 -3.50
CA VAL A 77 -2.27 3.54 -2.17
C VAL A 77 -1.55 2.22 -2.00
N VAL A 78 -0.74 2.11 -0.94
CA VAL A 78 -0.03 0.87 -0.62
C VAL A 78 -0.67 0.26 0.62
N CYS A 79 -1.23 -0.93 0.46
CA CYS A 79 -1.87 -1.65 1.56
C CYS A 79 -0.83 -2.47 2.30
N ILE A 80 -0.82 -2.35 3.62
CA ILE A 80 0.21 -2.93 4.48
C ILE A 80 -0.46 -3.72 5.60
N CYS A 81 0.02 -4.97 5.80
CA CYS A 81 -0.31 -5.73 6.99
C CYS A 81 0.93 -6.47 7.47
N ARG A 82 0.78 -7.50 8.30
CA ARG A 82 1.93 -8.22 8.83
C ARG A 82 2.62 -9.07 7.76
N SER A 83 1.85 -9.86 7.01
CA SER A 83 2.40 -10.84 6.06
C SER A 83 1.93 -10.64 4.62
N GLY A 84 0.91 -9.83 4.39
CA GLY A 84 0.34 -9.58 3.06
C GLY A 84 -1.08 -10.10 2.85
N ALA A 85 -1.61 -10.92 3.76
CA ALA A 85 -2.93 -11.53 3.56
C ALA A 85 -4.08 -10.53 3.78
N ARG A 86 -4.06 -9.82 4.92
CA ARG A 86 -5.10 -8.82 5.21
C ARG A 86 -5.03 -7.65 4.23
N SER A 87 -3.82 -7.23 3.87
CA SER A 87 -3.63 -6.14 2.92
C SER A 87 -4.07 -6.54 1.51
N SER A 88 -3.98 -7.81 1.14
CA SER A 88 -4.53 -8.31 -0.12
C SER A 88 -6.05 -8.17 -0.15
N ALA A 89 -6.71 -8.49 0.97
CA ALA A 89 -8.16 -8.29 1.10
C ALA A 89 -8.53 -6.81 1.02
N ALA A 90 -7.73 -5.94 1.65
CA ALA A 90 -7.94 -4.50 1.58
C ALA A 90 -7.81 -3.99 0.14
N LEU A 91 -6.81 -4.46 -0.58
CA LEU A 91 -6.62 -4.11 -1.98
C LEU A 91 -7.85 -4.46 -2.82
N SER A 92 -8.41 -5.65 -2.59
CA SER A 92 -9.62 -6.09 -3.29
C SER A 92 -10.80 -5.17 -2.99
N GLN A 93 -10.99 -4.78 -1.73
CA GLN A 93 -12.07 -3.86 -1.35
C GLN A 93 -11.90 -2.51 -2.03
N LEU A 94 -10.67 -1.98 -2.06
CA LEU A 94 -10.40 -0.70 -2.71
C LEU A 94 -10.65 -0.78 -4.22
N ALA A 95 -10.19 -1.85 -4.86
CA ALA A 95 -10.40 -2.03 -6.29
C ALA A 95 -11.89 -2.08 -6.63
N GLN A 96 -12.68 -2.81 -5.83
CA GLN A 96 -14.13 -2.88 -6.02
C GLN A 96 -14.81 -1.53 -5.81
N ALA A 97 -14.21 -0.66 -4.99
CA ALA A 97 -14.73 0.68 -4.73
C ALA A 97 -14.27 1.71 -5.78
N GLY A 98 -13.54 1.28 -6.81
CA GLY A 98 -13.12 2.16 -7.89
C GLY A 98 -11.71 2.71 -7.81
N PHE A 99 -10.93 2.30 -6.81
CA PHE A 99 -9.52 2.71 -6.72
C PHE A 99 -8.72 1.97 -7.80
N THR A 100 -7.96 2.71 -8.59
CA THR A 100 -7.23 2.16 -9.74
C THR A 100 -5.74 2.03 -9.51
N ASN A 101 -5.20 2.70 -8.50
CA ASN A 101 -3.76 2.71 -8.24
C ASN A 101 -3.51 2.22 -6.81
N VAL A 102 -3.68 0.92 -6.62
CA VAL A 102 -3.52 0.27 -5.32
C VAL A 102 -2.52 -0.87 -5.43
N ARG A 103 -1.69 -1.03 -4.41
CA ARG A 103 -0.67 -2.07 -4.37
C ARG A 103 -0.64 -2.72 -2.99
N ASN A 104 -0.24 -3.98 -2.98
CA ASN A 104 -0.05 -4.75 -1.75
C ASN A 104 1.44 -4.85 -1.46
N LEU A 105 1.85 -4.47 -0.26
CA LEU A 105 3.25 -4.65 0.17
C LEU A 105 3.53 -6.15 0.34
N SER A 106 4.28 -6.71 -0.59
CA SER A 106 4.65 -8.13 -0.58
C SER A 106 5.44 -8.45 0.67
N GLY A 107 5.02 -9.51 1.38
CA GLY A 107 5.64 -9.90 2.63
C GLY A 107 5.28 -9.03 3.82
N GLY A 108 4.56 -7.94 3.63
CA GLY A 108 4.08 -7.05 4.68
C GLY A 108 5.20 -6.51 5.56
N MET A 109 4.86 -6.19 6.82
CA MET A 109 5.85 -5.68 7.78
C MET A 109 6.92 -6.70 8.11
N MET A 110 6.63 -7.99 7.99
CA MET A 110 7.67 -9.02 8.19
C MET A 110 8.78 -8.87 7.15
N GLY A 111 8.42 -8.70 5.88
CA GLY A 111 9.38 -8.47 4.81
C GLY A 111 10.12 -7.14 4.95
N TRP A 112 9.39 -6.10 5.35
CA TRP A 112 9.98 -4.79 5.61
C TRP A 112 11.06 -4.87 6.70
N ASN A 113 10.74 -5.52 7.82
CA ASN A 113 11.67 -5.68 8.92
C ASN A 113 12.86 -6.59 8.57
N ARG A 114 12.61 -7.64 7.78
CA ARG A 114 13.67 -8.53 7.33
C ARG A 114 14.67 -7.79 6.44
N ALA A 115 14.21 -6.78 5.70
CA ALA A 115 15.09 -5.93 4.89
C ALA A 115 15.76 -4.82 5.71
N ASN A 116 15.56 -4.79 7.02
CA ASN A 116 16.14 -3.81 7.95
C ASN A 116 15.76 -2.37 7.61
N LEU A 117 14.54 -2.18 7.12
CA LEU A 117 14.06 -0.84 6.76
C LEU A 117 13.43 -0.16 7.99
N PRO A 118 13.41 1.20 8.02
CA PRO A 118 13.07 1.93 9.24
C PRO A 118 11.60 1.82 9.62
N THR A 119 11.35 1.77 10.92
CA THR A 119 10.00 1.81 11.49
C THR A 119 9.94 2.82 12.62
N THR A 120 8.73 3.21 12.98
CA THR A 120 8.47 4.10 14.12
C THR A 120 7.30 3.55 14.91
N ARG A 121 7.19 4.00 16.19
CA ARG A 121 6.05 3.68 17.05
C ARG A 121 5.26 4.92 17.44
N LYS A 122 5.58 6.03 16.79
CA LYS A 122 4.91 7.32 17.08
C LYS A 122 3.54 7.41 16.41
#